data_2ec1de7da02ddde25e90165ac158036f
#
_entry.id   2ec1de7da02ddde25e90165ac158036f
#
_cell.length_a   1.000
_cell.length_b   1.000
_cell.length_c   1.000
_cell.angle_alpha   90.00
_cell.angle_beta   90.00
_cell.angle_gamma   90.00
#
_symmetry.space_group_name_H-M   'P 1'
#
loop_
_entity.id
_entity.type
_entity.pdbx_description
1 polymer ?
#
loop_
_entity_poly.entity_id
_entity_poly.type
_entity_poly.pdbx_seq_one_letter_code
_entity_poly.pdbx_strand_id
1 'polypeptide(L)'
;MNINRKRYKVEMHDAAEMLKAMAHSDRLAILKLLCKNQADGLSVKTIYEKLQLQQPVVSRHLNILKNAGIVRRIQVGQKINYCLCMGKSTIESLVKCFY
;
A
#
# COMPACT_ATOMS: atom_id res chain seq x y z
N MET A 1 29.43 1.62 17.79
CA MET A 1 28.09 1.27 17.33
C MET A 1 28.20 0.21 16.26
N ASN A 2 27.72 -0.98 16.57
CA ASN A 2 27.82 -2.12 15.65
C ASN A 2 26.62 -2.16 14.72
N ILE A 3 26.74 -1.48 13.59
CA ILE A 3 25.72 -1.58 12.55
C ILE A 3 26.11 -2.76 11.66
N ASN A 4 25.22 -3.74 11.57
CA ASN A 4 25.38 -4.83 10.63
C ASN A 4 25.12 -4.27 9.22
N ARG A 5 26.19 -4.04 8.46
CA ARG A 5 26.10 -3.47 7.11
C ARG A 5 25.22 -4.29 6.16
N LYS A 6 25.27 -5.61 6.31
CA LYS A 6 24.48 -6.51 5.49
C LYS A 6 22.97 -6.31 5.73
N ARG A 7 22.60 -6.24 7.02
CA ARG A 7 21.22 -5.98 7.42
C ARG A 7 20.76 -4.59 6.99
N TYR A 8 21.60 -3.59 7.17
CA TYR A 8 21.32 -2.22 6.75
C TYR A 8 21.02 -2.13 5.25
N LYS A 9 21.84 -2.80 4.42
CA LYS A 9 21.63 -2.81 2.97
C LYS A 9 20.31 -3.47 2.58
N VAL A 10 19.92 -4.57 3.23
CA VAL A 10 18.65 -5.26 2.97
C VAL A 10 17.48 -4.34 3.34
N GLU A 11 17.53 -3.70 4.49
CA GLU A 11 16.49 -2.76 4.92
C GLU A 11 16.36 -1.58 3.96
N MET A 12 17.46 -1.04 3.49
CA MET A 12 17.46 0.06 2.51
C MET A 12 16.93 -0.39 1.15
N HIS A 13 17.25 -1.60 0.73
CA HIS A 13 16.71 -2.16 -0.50
C HIS A 13 15.19 -2.29 -0.42
N ASP A 14 14.66 -2.81 0.68
CA ASP A 14 13.23 -2.97 0.90
C ASP A 14 12.53 -1.61 0.93
N ALA A 15 13.10 -0.64 1.61
CA ALA A 15 12.57 0.72 1.65
C ALA A 15 12.51 1.35 0.26
N ALA A 16 13.58 1.16 -0.54
CA ALA A 16 13.62 1.66 -1.91
C ALA A 16 12.55 1.03 -2.80
N GLU A 17 12.33 -0.29 -2.67
CA GLU A 17 11.29 -0.99 -3.41
C GLU A 17 9.89 -0.49 -3.02
N MET A 18 9.66 -0.25 -1.74
CA MET A 18 8.40 0.34 -1.27
C MET A 18 8.19 1.73 -1.85
N LEU A 19 9.21 2.58 -1.82
CA LEU A 19 9.13 3.93 -2.36
C LEU A 19 8.86 3.93 -3.86
N LYS A 20 9.49 3.02 -4.60
CA LYS A 20 9.21 2.84 -6.04
C LYS A 20 7.76 2.47 -6.28
N ALA A 21 7.23 1.53 -5.50
CA ALA A 21 5.84 1.10 -5.63
C ALA A 21 4.87 2.23 -5.30
N MET A 22 5.23 3.14 -4.42
CA MET A 22 4.42 4.29 -4.03
C MET A 22 4.53 5.47 -5.00
N ALA A 23 5.58 5.52 -5.81
CA ALA A 23 5.90 6.67 -6.67
C ALA A 23 5.06 6.71 -7.94
N HIS A 24 3.74 6.80 -7.77
CA HIS A 24 2.78 6.93 -8.86
C HIS A 24 1.54 7.60 -8.30
N SER A 25 1.00 8.60 -8.99
CA SER A 25 -0.12 9.39 -8.48
C SER A 25 -1.35 8.54 -8.14
N ASP A 26 -1.69 7.57 -8.98
CA ASP A 26 -2.85 6.71 -8.72
C ASP A 26 -2.60 5.79 -7.52
N ARG A 27 -1.37 5.29 -7.36
CA ARG A 27 -1.05 4.45 -6.20
C ARG A 27 -1.06 5.26 -4.91
N LEU A 28 -0.58 6.48 -4.93
CA LEU A 28 -0.69 7.37 -3.77
C LEU A 28 -2.15 7.68 -3.42
N ALA A 29 -2.99 7.89 -4.43
CA ALA A 29 -4.42 8.11 -4.21
C ALA A 29 -5.08 6.88 -3.57
N ILE A 30 -4.74 5.68 -4.03
CA ILE A 30 -5.23 4.43 -3.43
C ILE A 30 -4.80 4.34 -1.96
N LEU A 31 -3.54 4.61 -1.68
CA LEU A 31 -3.02 4.53 -0.31
C LEU A 31 -3.67 5.55 0.62
N LYS A 32 -3.90 6.75 0.13
CA LYS A 32 -4.63 7.77 0.89
C LYS A 32 -6.04 7.31 1.24
N LEU A 33 -6.71 6.72 0.27
CA LEU A 33 -8.07 6.21 0.46
C LEU A 33 -8.09 5.05 1.47
N LEU A 34 -7.15 4.11 1.36
CA LEU A 34 -7.03 3.00 2.30
C LEU A 34 -6.68 3.46 3.71
N CYS A 35 -5.86 4.49 3.82
CA CYS A 35 -5.48 5.06 5.11
C CYS A 35 -6.68 5.60 5.88
N LYS A 36 -7.68 6.10 5.18
CA LYS A 36 -8.92 6.59 5.79
C LYS A 36 -9.89 5.47 6.16
N ASN A 37 -9.64 4.25 5.70
CA ASN A 37 -10.53 3.11 5.87
C ASN A 37 -9.75 1.89 6.37
N GLN A 38 -9.05 2.06 7.50
CA GLN A 38 -8.08 1.07 7.98
C GLN A 38 -8.73 -0.18 8.60
N ALA A 39 -9.94 -0.06 9.16
CA ALA A 39 -10.54 -1.16 9.92
C ALA A 39 -10.79 -2.40 9.05
N ASP A 40 -11.59 -2.25 7.99
CA ASP A 40 -11.99 -3.36 7.11
C ASP A 40 -11.39 -3.25 5.72
N GLY A 41 -10.66 -2.19 5.45
CA GLY A 41 -10.14 -1.91 4.12
C GLY A 41 -11.25 -1.60 3.12
N LEU A 42 -10.93 -1.72 1.85
CA LEU A 42 -11.88 -1.43 0.77
C LEU A 42 -11.78 -2.50 -0.32
N SER A 43 -12.92 -2.77 -0.97
CA SER A 43 -12.97 -3.64 -2.15
C SER A 43 -12.38 -2.91 -3.37
N VAL A 44 -11.97 -3.67 -4.36
CA VAL A 44 -11.51 -3.11 -5.64
C VAL A 44 -12.58 -2.21 -6.25
N LYS A 45 -13.84 -2.65 -6.20
CA LYS A 45 -14.97 -1.89 -6.74
C LYS A 45 -15.10 -0.52 -6.08
N THR A 46 -15.06 -0.48 -4.75
CA THR A 46 -15.14 0.78 -4.02
C THR A 46 -13.99 1.71 -4.40
N ILE A 47 -12.78 1.15 -4.52
CA ILE A 47 -11.59 1.93 -4.87
C ILE A 47 -11.74 2.54 -6.26
N TYR A 48 -12.06 1.73 -7.29
CA TYR A 48 -12.12 2.27 -8.65
C TYR A 48 -13.29 3.23 -8.84
N GLU A 49 -14.40 3.01 -8.16
CA GLU A 49 -15.54 3.94 -8.23
C GLU A 49 -15.19 5.30 -7.59
N LYS A 50 -14.58 5.27 -6.39
CA LYS A 50 -14.22 6.52 -5.69
C LYS A 50 -13.15 7.31 -6.42
N LEU A 51 -12.19 6.64 -7.02
CA LEU A 51 -11.09 7.30 -7.73
C LEU A 51 -11.40 7.54 -9.21
N GLN A 52 -12.54 7.06 -9.70
CA GLN A 52 -12.95 7.19 -11.10
C GLN A 52 -11.89 6.62 -12.04
N LEU A 53 -11.35 5.46 -11.67
CA LEU A 53 -10.41 4.70 -12.47
C LEU A 53 -11.07 3.44 -12.99
N GLN A 54 -10.51 2.83 -14.01
CA GLN A 54 -11.00 1.55 -14.51
C GLN A 54 -10.52 0.41 -13.63
N GLN A 55 -11.35 -0.63 -13.49
CA GLN A 55 -11.04 -1.78 -12.65
C GLN A 55 -9.69 -2.42 -12.97
N PRO A 56 -9.32 -2.70 -14.23
CA PRO A 56 -8.02 -3.32 -14.52
C PRO A 56 -6.83 -2.45 -14.08
N VAL A 57 -6.98 -1.15 -14.14
CA VAL A 57 -5.95 -0.20 -13.70
C VAL A 57 -5.74 -0.30 -12.19
N VAL A 58 -6.85 -0.27 -11.43
CA VAL A 58 -6.80 -0.38 -9.97
C VAL A 58 -6.24 -1.74 -9.56
N SER A 59 -6.69 -2.82 -10.19
CA SER A 59 -6.21 -4.17 -9.89
C SER A 59 -4.70 -4.30 -10.09
N ARG A 60 -4.18 -3.70 -11.15
CA ARG A 60 -2.72 -3.68 -11.43
C ARG A 60 -1.97 -2.92 -10.36
N HIS A 61 -2.45 -1.74 -9.99
CA HIS A 61 -1.82 -0.93 -8.93
C HIS A 61 -1.84 -1.64 -7.59
N LEU A 62 -2.97 -2.25 -7.23
CA LEU A 62 -3.07 -3.00 -5.98
C LEU A 62 -2.12 -4.20 -5.97
N ASN A 63 -1.93 -4.87 -7.10
CA ASN A 63 -0.99 -5.97 -7.19
C ASN A 63 0.46 -5.51 -7.00
N ILE A 64 0.83 -4.38 -7.58
CA ILE A 64 2.15 -3.78 -7.39
C ILE A 64 2.38 -3.45 -5.92
N LEU A 65 1.39 -2.80 -5.28
CA LEU A 65 1.48 -2.44 -3.86
C LEU A 65 1.52 -3.68 -2.96
N LYS A 66 0.76 -4.72 -3.30
CA LYS A 66 0.76 -5.96 -2.54
C LYS A 66 2.12 -6.66 -2.63
N ASN A 67 2.69 -6.74 -3.81
CA ASN A 67 4.00 -7.38 -4.01
C ASN A 67 5.11 -6.62 -3.29
N ALA A 68 4.97 -5.32 -3.13
CA ALA A 68 5.93 -4.52 -2.36
C ALA A 68 5.68 -4.57 -0.84
N GLY A 69 4.66 -5.29 -0.39
CA GLY A 69 4.35 -5.42 1.03
C GLY A 69 3.67 -4.22 1.66
N ILE A 70 3.08 -3.34 0.85
CA ILE A 70 2.45 -2.10 1.34
C ILE A 70 0.98 -2.34 1.66
N VAL A 71 0.30 -3.14 0.86
CA VAL A 71 -1.09 -3.51 1.10
C VAL A 71 -1.21 -5.03 1.17
N ARG A 72 -2.29 -5.50 1.75
CA ARG A 72 -2.62 -6.92 1.80
C ARG A 72 -4.09 -7.14 1.45
N ARG A 73 -4.38 -8.32 0.94
CA ARG A 73 -5.75 -8.77 0.71
C ARG A 73 -6.29 -9.38 1.99
N ILE A 74 -7.50 -9.03 2.33
CA ILE A 74 -8.19 -9.64 3.48
C ILE A 74 -9.59 -10.08 3.04
N GLN A 75 -10.10 -11.10 3.70
CA GLN A 75 -11.47 -11.54 3.47
C GLN A 75 -12.35 -11.00 4.58
N VAL A 76 -13.40 -10.29 4.20
CA VAL A 76 -14.40 -9.75 5.12
C VAL A 76 -15.74 -10.34 4.71
N GLY A 77 -16.18 -11.38 5.42
CA GLY A 77 -17.33 -12.17 5.02
C GLY A 77 -17.04 -12.90 3.71
N GLN A 78 -17.85 -12.68 2.70
CA GLN A 78 -17.64 -13.25 1.35
C GLN A 78 -16.91 -12.30 0.40
N LYS A 79 -16.50 -11.14 0.88
CA LYS A 79 -15.85 -10.12 0.05
C LYS A 79 -14.34 -10.12 0.27
N ILE A 80 -13.63 -9.76 -0.79
CA ILE A 80 -12.18 -9.54 -0.73
C ILE A 80 -11.95 -8.03 -0.68
N ASN A 81 -11.28 -7.60 0.37
CA ASN A 81 -10.89 -6.20 0.55
C ASN A 81 -9.37 -6.08 0.55
N TYR A 82 -8.91 -4.86 0.35
CA TYR A 82 -7.49 -4.49 0.48
C TYR A 82 -7.34 -3.51 1.62
N CYS A 83 -6.28 -3.64 2.38
CA CYS A 83 -5.97 -2.70 3.45
C CYS A 83 -4.46 -2.48 3.54
N LEU A 84 -4.06 -1.41 4.23
CA LEU A 84 -2.65 -1.16 4.49
C LEU A 84 -2.08 -2.25 5.40
N CYS A 85 -0.80 -2.56 5.20
CA CYS A 85 -0.07 -3.43 6.13
C CYS A 85 0.19 -2.66 7.41
N MET A 86 -0.68 -2.85 8.38
CA MET A 86 -0.58 -2.17 9.69
C MET A 86 0.64 -2.67 10.45
N GLY A 87 1.15 -1.82 11.33
CA GLY A 87 2.34 -2.15 12.12
C GLY A 87 3.65 -1.81 11.45
N LYS A 88 3.63 -1.33 10.21
CA LYS A 88 4.81 -0.81 9.53
C LYS A 88 4.78 0.72 9.61
N SER A 89 5.37 1.26 10.66
CA SER A 89 5.38 2.70 10.94
C SER A 89 5.95 3.52 9.78
N THR A 90 6.88 2.96 9.02
CA THR A 90 7.47 3.60 7.85
C THR A 90 6.40 3.88 6.79
N ILE A 91 5.55 2.89 6.49
CA ILE A 91 4.47 3.05 5.49
C ILE A 91 3.50 4.12 5.95
N GLU A 92 3.06 4.07 7.20
CA GLU A 92 2.12 5.05 7.76
C GLU A 92 2.68 6.47 7.69
N SER A 93 3.94 6.63 8.06
CA SER A 93 4.61 7.94 8.04
C SER A 93 4.71 8.49 6.62
N LEU A 94 5.09 7.64 5.65
CA LEU A 94 5.20 8.05 4.26
C LEU A 94 3.85 8.44 3.68
N VAL A 95 2.81 7.65 3.94
CA VAL A 95 1.46 7.95 3.45
C VAL A 95 0.95 9.26 4.05
N LYS A 96 1.17 9.49 5.33
CA LYS A 96 0.74 10.71 6.02
C LYS A 96 1.42 11.96 5.49
N CYS A 97 2.60 11.86 4.89
CA CYS A 97 3.27 13.01 4.28
C CYS A 97 2.50 13.62 3.11
N PHE A 98 1.55 12.89 2.54
CA PHE A 98 0.81 13.32 1.35
C PHE A 98 -0.64 13.69 1.63
N TYR A 99 -0.95 13.90 2.86
CA TYR A 99 -2.29 14.38 3.26
C TYR A 99 -2.40 15.88 3.11
#